data_e805252c2425b0b962d20a32a645fa1b
#
_entry.id   e805252c2425b0b962d20a32a645fa1b
#
_cell.length_a   1.000
_cell.length_b   1.000
_cell.length_c   1.000
_cell.angle_alpha   90.00
_cell.angle_beta   90.00
_cell.angle_gamma   90.00
#
_symmetry.space_group_name_H-M   'P 1'
#
loop_
_entity.id
_entity.type
_entity.pdbx_description
1 polymer ?
#
loop_
_entity_poly.entity_id
_entity_poly.type
_entity_poly.pdbx_seq_one_letter_code
_entity_poly.pdbx_strand_id
1 'polypeptide(L)'
;MAFCSACGAEVSGASFCPKCGASQSGGATPAAPVASPTAGMDENVAGLLCYVFGWITGLIFFLIDKRPFVRFHAAQSIGLSIGLIVVYFGLGIVFAMMHFMSMGFLALAAYPLLGLCVFILWIFMMYKAYQHEKFMLPVIGPIAENMAGK
;
A
#
# COMPACT_ATOMS: atom_id res chain seq x y z
N MET A 1 -41.50 15.19 6.10
CA MET A 1 -41.08 16.16 7.14
C MET A 1 -40.05 15.45 8.01
N ALA A 2 -38.88 16.03 8.22
CA ALA A 2 -37.83 15.46 9.07
C ALA A 2 -37.81 16.23 10.39
N PHE A 3 -37.58 15.51 11.49
CA PHE A 3 -37.51 16.10 12.82
C PHE A 3 -36.11 15.96 13.41
N CYS A 4 -35.65 16.94 14.15
CA CYS A 4 -34.35 16.91 14.82
C CYS A 4 -34.33 15.83 15.90
N SER A 5 -33.35 14.91 15.83
CA SER A 5 -33.17 13.80 16.78
C SER A 5 -32.79 14.28 18.20
N ALA A 6 -32.28 15.50 18.35
CA ALA A 6 -31.84 16.04 19.63
C ALA A 6 -32.94 16.86 20.36
N CYS A 7 -33.81 17.59 19.64
CA CYS A 7 -34.80 18.48 20.26
C CYS A 7 -36.23 18.36 19.70
N GLY A 8 -36.48 17.45 18.74
CA GLY A 8 -37.80 17.22 18.16
C GLY A 8 -38.33 18.34 17.26
N ALA A 9 -37.58 19.40 17.01
CA ALA A 9 -38.05 20.50 16.14
C ALA A 9 -38.05 20.04 14.67
N GLU A 10 -39.00 20.55 13.89
CA GLU A 10 -39.08 20.28 12.45
C GLU A 10 -37.89 20.92 11.73
N VAL A 11 -37.21 20.11 10.87
CA VAL A 11 -36.05 20.53 10.09
C VAL A 11 -36.29 20.24 8.61
N SER A 12 -36.21 21.27 7.80
CA SER A 12 -36.38 21.19 6.33
C SER A 12 -35.04 21.13 5.61
N GLY A 13 -34.33 20.01 5.73
CA GLY A 13 -33.11 19.73 4.92
C GLY A 13 -31.87 20.55 5.26
N ALA A 14 -31.84 21.30 6.36
CA ALA A 14 -30.66 22.03 6.81
C ALA A 14 -29.64 21.11 7.48
N SER A 15 -28.35 21.34 7.25
CA SER A 15 -27.25 20.55 7.84
C SER A 15 -27.18 20.70 9.38
N PHE A 16 -27.78 21.73 9.95
CA PHE A 16 -27.84 21.97 11.38
C PHE A 16 -29.27 22.38 11.79
N CYS A 17 -29.71 21.95 12.96
CA CYS A 17 -31.00 22.34 13.51
C CYS A 17 -31.01 23.82 13.88
N PRO A 18 -31.93 24.64 13.33
CA PRO A 18 -32.00 26.07 13.64
C PRO A 18 -32.39 26.36 15.10
N LYS A 19 -32.95 25.37 15.81
CA LYS A 19 -33.44 25.55 17.19
C LYS A 19 -32.40 25.17 18.25
N CYS A 20 -31.58 24.11 18.02
CA CYS A 20 -30.63 23.62 19.03
C CYS A 20 -29.20 23.52 18.51
N GLY A 21 -28.93 23.85 17.23
CA GLY A 21 -27.59 23.76 16.64
C GLY A 21 -27.07 22.35 16.37
N ALA A 22 -27.82 21.29 16.69
CA ALA A 22 -27.41 19.92 16.47
C ALA A 22 -27.28 19.64 14.98
N SER A 23 -26.18 18.98 14.57
CA SER A 23 -25.95 18.56 13.19
C SER A 23 -27.08 17.61 12.74
N GLN A 24 -27.69 17.91 11.61
CA GLN A 24 -28.77 17.15 10.98
C GLN A 24 -28.28 16.37 9.75
N SER A 25 -26.96 16.34 9.52
CA SER A 25 -26.40 15.44 8.52
C SER A 25 -26.84 14.02 8.86
N GLY A 26 -27.91 13.60 8.21
CA GLY A 26 -28.52 12.28 8.33
C GLY A 26 -27.42 11.25 8.12
N GLY A 27 -27.15 10.52 9.17
CA GLY A 27 -26.07 9.59 9.33
C GLY A 27 -25.72 8.78 8.10
N ALA A 28 -24.73 9.22 7.37
CA ALA A 28 -23.68 8.30 7.10
C ALA A 28 -22.91 8.21 8.43
N THR A 29 -23.30 7.29 9.29
CA THR A 29 -22.40 6.75 10.30
C THR A 29 -21.12 6.49 9.53
N PRO A 30 -19.97 7.11 9.87
CA PRO A 30 -18.72 6.65 9.30
C PRO A 30 -18.74 5.14 9.54
N ALA A 31 -18.70 4.34 8.48
CA ALA A 31 -18.71 2.88 8.59
C ALA A 31 -17.68 2.58 9.67
N ALA A 32 -18.11 1.98 10.77
CA ALA A 32 -17.24 1.69 11.89
C ALA A 32 -15.98 1.04 11.30
N PRO A 33 -14.77 1.54 11.59
CA PRO A 33 -13.57 1.03 10.97
C PRO A 33 -13.62 -0.48 11.16
N VAL A 34 -13.67 -1.21 10.03
CA VAL A 34 -13.71 -2.67 10.05
C VAL A 34 -12.51 -3.07 10.89
N ALA A 35 -12.74 -3.66 12.06
CA ALA A 35 -11.71 -3.99 13.00
C ALA A 35 -10.71 -4.94 12.32
N SER A 36 -9.62 -4.35 11.79
CA SER A 36 -8.48 -5.10 11.31
C SER A 36 -7.76 -5.70 12.51
N PRO A 37 -7.24 -6.92 12.43
CA PRO A 37 -6.37 -7.48 13.47
C PRO A 37 -5.19 -6.56 13.80
N THR A 38 -4.85 -5.65 12.90
CA THR A 38 -3.80 -4.63 13.00
C THR A 38 -4.32 -3.27 13.49
N ALA A 39 -5.56 -3.18 14.00
CA ALA A 39 -6.20 -1.90 14.41
C ALA A 39 -5.45 -1.16 15.55
N GLY A 40 -4.60 -1.85 16.31
CA GLY A 40 -3.72 -1.25 17.32
C GLY A 40 -2.36 -0.75 16.78
N MET A 41 -2.08 -0.92 15.48
CA MET A 41 -0.84 -0.51 14.84
C MET A 41 -1.09 0.70 13.93
N ASP A 42 -0.19 1.67 13.97
CA ASP A 42 -0.26 2.83 13.08
C ASP A 42 -0.15 2.40 11.61
N GLU A 43 -0.89 3.07 10.72
CA GLU A 43 -0.93 2.72 9.30
C GLU A 43 0.43 2.84 8.61
N ASN A 44 1.22 3.83 8.98
CA ASN A 44 2.57 4.04 8.47
C ASN A 44 3.52 2.89 8.89
N VAL A 45 3.41 2.40 10.13
CA VAL A 45 4.18 1.25 10.59
C VAL A 45 3.73 -0.03 9.87
N ALA A 46 2.42 -0.25 9.74
CA ALA A 46 1.90 -1.39 8.99
C ALA A 46 2.32 -1.34 7.51
N GLY A 47 2.28 -0.16 6.88
CA GLY A 47 2.74 0.06 5.51
C GLY A 47 4.23 -0.23 5.33
N LEU A 48 5.08 0.20 6.27
CA LEU A 48 6.50 -0.13 6.29
C LEU A 48 6.73 -1.64 6.42
N LEU A 49 6.02 -2.30 7.34
CA LEU A 49 6.16 -3.74 7.59
C LEU A 49 5.79 -4.60 6.38
N CYS A 50 4.94 -4.11 5.46
CA CYS A 50 4.65 -4.78 4.21
C CYS A 50 5.89 -5.06 3.35
N TYR A 51 6.97 -4.28 3.53
CA TYR A 51 8.21 -4.43 2.75
C TYR A 51 9.29 -5.25 3.44
N VAL A 52 9.24 -5.45 4.77
CA VAL A 52 10.34 -6.05 5.56
C VAL A 52 10.78 -7.41 5.03
N PHE A 53 9.84 -8.32 4.79
CA PHE A 53 10.09 -9.62 4.17
C PHE A 53 9.51 -9.73 2.75
N GLY A 54 9.38 -8.59 2.05
CA GLY A 54 8.91 -8.51 0.68
C GLY A 54 7.50 -9.10 0.50
N TRP A 55 7.34 -10.04 -0.45
CA TRP A 55 6.04 -10.61 -0.78
C TRP A 55 5.36 -11.34 0.39
N ILE A 56 6.13 -11.90 1.34
CA ILE A 56 5.58 -12.68 2.47
C ILE A 56 4.78 -11.76 3.40
N THR A 57 5.42 -10.71 3.92
CA THR A 57 4.72 -9.73 4.77
C THR A 57 3.68 -8.96 3.98
N GLY A 58 3.97 -8.62 2.72
CA GLY A 58 2.99 -8.02 1.82
C GLY A 58 1.72 -8.86 1.73
N LEU A 59 1.82 -10.17 1.51
CA LEU A 59 0.66 -11.06 1.43
C LEU A 59 -0.10 -11.13 2.75
N ILE A 60 0.61 -11.25 3.87
CA ILE A 60 -0.01 -11.30 5.21
C ILE A 60 -0.84 -10.04 5.44
N PHE A 61 -0.23 -8.85 5.29
CA PHE A 61 -0.94 -7.58 5.52
C PHE A 61 -2.07 -7.35 4.50
N PHE A 62 -1.91 -7.78 3.26
CA PHE A 62 -2.97 -7.68 2.25
C PHE A 62 -4.23 -8.47 2.63
N LEU A 63 -4.07 -9.63 3.27
CA LEU A 63 -5.17 -10.49 3.68
C LEU A 63 -5.82 -10.03 5.00
N ILE A 64 -5.02 -9.62 5.99
CA ILE A 64 -5.52 -9.31 7.33
C ILE A 64 -5.92 -7.84 7.52
N ASP A 65 -5.25 -6.90 6.84
CA ASP A 65 -5.51 -5.47 6.97
C ASP A 65 -6.52 -5.00 5.89
N LYS A 66 -7.53 -4.24 6.32
CA LYS A 66 -8.57 -3.70 5.42
C LYS A 66 -8.36 -2.22 5.09
N ARG A 67 -7.40 -1.57 5.72
CA ARG A 67 -7.12 -0.15 5.48
C ARG A 67 -6.54 0.04 4.08
N PRO A 68 -7.09 0.96 3.26
CA PRO A 68 -6.68 1.13 1.87
C PRO A 68 -5.20 1.48 1.71
N PHE A 69 -4.64 2.26 2.66
CA PHE A 69 -3.24 2.62 2.67
C PHE A 69 -2.33 1.39 2.82
N VAL A 70 -2.59 0.55 3.82
CA VAL A 70 -1.81 -0.66 4.09
C VAL A 70 -1.93 -1.65 2.95
N ARG A 71 -3.14 -1.85 2.42
CA ARG A 71 -3.38 -2.73 1.28
C ARG A 71 -2.66 -2.28 0.01
N PHE A 72 -2.56 -0.96 -0.21
CA PHE A 72 -1.79 -0.42 -1.33
C PHE A 72 -0.31 -0.82 -1.21
N HIS A 73 0.32 -0.56 -0.05
CA HIS A 73 1.73 -0.92 0.17
C HIS A 73 1.97 -2.43 0.16
N ALA A 74 1.02 -3.21 0.69
CA ALA A 74 1.05 -4.67 0.63
C ALA A 74 1.01 -5.21 -0.81
N ALA A 75 0.07 -4.74 -1.63
CA ALA A 75 -0.03 -5.13 -3.04
C ALA A 75 1.21 -4.69 -3.83
N GLN A 76 1.73 -3.48 -3.56
CA GLN A 76 2.92 -2.97 -4.23
C GLN A 76 4.18 -3.75 -3.84
N SER A 77 4.31 -4.18 -2.58
CA SER A 77 5.41 -5.04 -2.11
C SER A 77 5.39 -6.41 -2.80
N ILE A 78 4.21 -7.02 -2.93
CA ILE A 78 4.03 -8.29 -3.67
C ILE A 78 4.43 -8.10 -5.14
N GLY A 79 3.89 -7.07 -5.81
CA GLY A 79 4.17 -6.77 -7.20
C GLY A 79 5.65 -6.49 -7.46
N LEU A 80 6.30 -5.72 -6.57
CA LEU A 80 7.73 -5.45 -6.63
C LEU A 80 8.55 -6.74 -6.51
N SER A 81 8.21 -7.60 -5.56
CA SER A 81 8.90 -8.87 -5.35
C SER A 81 8.78 -9.79 -6.57
N ILE A 82 7.58 -9.92 -7.13
CA ILE A 82 7.36 -10.71 -8.36
C ILE A 82 8.15 -10.10 -9.53
N GLY A 83 8.08 -8.78 -9.71
CA GLY A 83 8.83 -8.09 -10.75
C GLY A 83 10.34 -8.32 -10.64
N LEU A 84 10.89 -8.25 -9.44
CA LEU A 84 12.31 -8.52 -9.18
C LEU A 84 12.67 -9.97 -9.46
N ILE A 85 11.83 -10.94 -9.08
CA ILE A 85 12.05 -12.36 -9.42
C ILE A 85 12.16 -12.55 -10.94
N VAL A 86 11.24 -11.96 -11.70
CA VAL A 86 11.24 -12.03 -13.17
C VAL A 86 12.50 -11.39 -13.75
N VAL A 87 12.88 -10.21 -13.26
CA VAL A 87 14.09 -9.50 -13.72
C VAL A 87 15.35 -10.31 -13.40
N TYR A 88 15.51 -10.77 -12.16
CA TYR A 88 16.71 -11.56 -11.79
C TYR A 88 16.78 -12.89 -12.53
N PHE A 89 15.66 -13.56 -12.74
CA PHE A 89 15.61 -14.79 -13.51
C PHE A 89 16.00 -14.55 -14.98
N GLY A 90 15.44 -13.51 -15.61
CA GLY A 90 15.76 -13.14 -16.98
C GLY A 90 17.25 -12.76 -17.15
N LEU A 91 17.77 -11.92 -16.24
CA LEU A 91 19.19 -11.58 -16.23
C LEU A 91 20.08 -12.79 -15.98
N GLY A 92 19.65 -13.72 -15.13
CA GLY A 92 20.36 -14.97 -14.89
C GLY A 92 20.56 -15.79 -16.16
N ILE A 93 19.52 -15.89 -17.00
CA ILE A 93 19.62 -16.57 -18.31
C ILE A 93 20.62 -15.83 -19.22
N VAL A 94 20.48 -14.50 -19.34
CA VAL A 94 21.37 -13.69 -20.18
C VAL A 94 22.83 -13.83 -19.74
N PHE A 95 23.12 -13.73 -18.45
CA PHE A 95 24.48 -13.86 -17.93
C PHE A 95 25.04 -15.27 -18.02
N ALA A 96 24.19 -16.30 -17.92
CA ALA A 96 24.62 -17.69 -18.19
C ALA A 96 25.05 -17.85 -19.65
N MET A 97 24.33 -17.28 -20.60
CA MET A 97 24.73 -17.26 -22.00
C MET A 97 26.03 -16.48 -22.23
N MET A 98 26.18 -15.31 -21.61
CA MET A 98 27.42 -14.52 -21.70
C MET A 98 28.62 -15.24 -21.08
N HIS A 99 28.41 -15.96 -19.98
CA HIS A 99 29.45 -16.76 -19.34
C HIS A 99 29.98 -17.85 -20.32
N PHE A 100 29.05 -18.51 -21.01
CA PHE A 100 29.41 -19.49 -22.05
C PHE A 100 30.22 -18.87 -23.19
N MET A 101 30.01 -17.59 -23.49
CA MET A 101 30.77 -16.82 -24.49
C MET A 101 32.05 -16.17 -23.94
N SER A 102 32.52 -16.56 -22.77
CA SER A 102 33.72 -16.00 -22.10
C SER A 102 33.61 -14.53 -21.67
N MET A 103 32.37 -13.97 -21.64
CA MET A 103 32.09 -12.60 -21.21
C MET A 103 31.52 -12.52 -19.79
N GLY A 104 31.62 -13.58 -19.01
CA GLY A 104 31.03 -13.70 -17.67
C GLY A 104 31.51 -12.68 -16.63
N PHE A 105 32.67 -12.02 -16.88
CA PHE A 105 33.17 -10.97 -15.99
C PHE A 105 32.20 -9.77 -15.88
N LEU A 106 31.38 -9.49 -16.89
CA LEU A 106 30.40 -8.43 -16.87
C LEU A 106 29.29 -8.71 -15.83
N ALA A 107 28.92 -9.97 -15.66
CA ALA A 107 27.94 -10.38 -14.65
C ALA A 107 28.45 -10.11 -13.23
N LEU A 108 29.76 -10.28 -12.98
CA LEU A 108 30.38 -10.08 -11.68
C LEU A 108 30.23 -8.62 -11.18
N ALA A 109 30.23 -7.65 -12.08
CA ALA A 109 30.02 -6.24 -11.77
C ALA A 109 28.54 -5.85 -11.78
N ALA A 110 27.75 -6.40 -12.69
CA ALA A 110 26.36 -6.01 -12.90
C ALA A 110 25.43 -6.46 -11.76
N TYR A 111 25.60 -7.67 -11.22
CA TYR A 111 24.76 -8.17 -10.13
C TYR A 111 24.87 -7.37 -8.83
N PRO A 112 26.08 -7.04 -8.31
CA PRO A 112 26.20 -6.22 -7.10
C PRO A 112 25.64 -4.82 -7.31
N LEU A 113 25.84 -4.23 -8.48
CA LEU A 113 25.31 -2.89 -8.79
C LEU A 113 23.78 -2.90 -8.81
N LEU A 114 23.18 -3.88 -9.48
CA LEU A 114 21.73 -4.07 -9.48
C LEU A 114 21.21 -4.31 -8.06
N GLY A 115 21.88 -5.17 -7.29
CA GLY A 115 21.53 -5.43 -5.89
C GLY A 115 21.55 -4.16 -5.04
N LEU A 116 22.55 -3.31 -5.23
CA LEU A 116 22.63 -2.02 -4.54
C LEU A 116 21.45 -1.09 -4.93
N CYS A 117 21.14 -0.99 -6.21
CA CYS A 117 20.00 -0.19 -6.68
C CYS A 117 18.67 -0.70 -6.10
N VAL A 118 18.47 -2.02 -6.08
CA VAL A 118 17.27 -2.65 -5.50
C VAL A 118 17.22 -2.42 -4.00
N PHE A 119 18.34 -2.51 -3.29
CA PHE A 119 18.43 -2.24 -1.86
C PHE A 119 18.07 -0.79 -1.53
N ILE A 120 18.60 0.18 -2.28
CA ILE A 120 18.26 1.60 -2.12
C ILE A 120 16.76 1.82 -2.38
N LEU A 121 16.22 1.24 -3.45
CA LEU A 121 14.80 1.31 -3.76
C LEU A 121 13.95 0.72 -2.61
N TRP A 122 14.36 -0.41 -2.07
CA TRP A 122 13.67 -1.08 -0.97
C TRP A 122 13.61 -0.20 0.29
N ILE A 123 14.75 0.38 0.71
CA ILE A 123 14.79 1.33 1.84
C ILE A 123 13.93 2.57 1.54
N PHE A 124 13.99 3.08 0.32
CA PHE A 124 13.20 4.23 -0.10
C PHE A 124 11.69 3.95 0.00
N MET A 125 11.25 2.77 -0.41
CA MET A 125 9.84 2.37 -0.32
C MET A 125 9.37 2.24 1.14
N MET A 126 10.21 1.66 2.01
CA MET A 126 9.93 1.60 3.46
C MET A 126 9.83 2.99 4.07
N TYR A 127 10.74 3.89 3.70
CA TYR A 127 10.74 5.28 4.17
C TYR A 127 9.49 6.03 3.74
N LYS A 128 9.07 5.90 2.48
CA LYS A 128 7.84 6.51 1.95
C LYS A 128 6.59 5.99 2.65
N ALA A 129 6.50 4.69 2.87
CA ALA A 129 5.41 4.09 3.63
C ALA A 129 5.35 4.60 5.08
N TYR A 130 6.52 4.74 5.74
CA TYR A 130 6.60 5.31 7.09
C TYR A 130 6.17 6.77 7.15
N GLN A 131 6.44 7.55 6.10
CA GLN A 131 5.98 8.95 5.96
C GLN A 131 4.47 9.06 5.65
N HIS A 132 3.75 7.96 5.59
CA HIS A 132 2.35 7.90 5.19
C HIS A 132 2.10 8.41 3.77
N GLU A 133 3.09 8.25 2.89
CA GLU A 133 3.00 8.67 1.49
C GLU A 133 2.80 7.45 0.56
N LYS A 134 1.82 7.56 -0.35
CA LYS A 134 1.61 6.59 -1.42
C LYS A 134 2.55 6.91 -2.60
N PHE A 135 3.77 6.40 -2.57
CA PHE A 135 4.64 6.50 -3.73
C PHE A 135 4.30 5.39 -4.73
N MET A 136 3.80 5.79 -5.90
CA MET A 136 3.43 4.85 -6.96
C MET A 136 4.64 4.48 -7.81
N LEU A 137 5.04 3.21 -7.78
CA LEU A 137 6.00 2.69 -8.74
C LEU A 137 5.37 2.64 -10.15
N PRO A 138 6.14 3.00 -11.19
CA PRO A 138 5.65 2.84 -12.56
C PRO A 138 5.22 1.38 -12.81
N VAL A 139 4.10 1.17 -13.48
CA VAL A 139 3.44 -0.12 -13.76
C VAL A 139 2.83 -0.79 -12.52
N ILE A 140 3.57 -1.00 -11.45
CA ILE A 140 3.11 -1.72 -10.24
C ILE A 140 2.15 -0.85 -9.41
N GLY A 141 2.45 0.45 -9.28
CA GLY A 141 1.65 1.38 -8.46
C GLY A 141 0.16 1.44 -8.85
N PRO A 142 -0.19 1.67 -10.12
CA PRO A 142 -1.58 1.66 -10.57
C PRO A 142 -2.30 0.33 -10.34
N ILE A 143 -1.59 -0.79 -10.49
CA ILE A 143 -2.14 -2.13 -10.22
C ILE A 143 -2.42 -2.29 -8.72
N ALA A 144 -1.45 -1.90 -7.88
CA ALA A 144 -1.57 -1.96 -6.43
C ALA A 144 -2.73 -1.08 -5.92
N GLU A 145 -2.92 0.11 -6.49
CA GLU A 145 -4.02 1.00 -6.13
C GLU A 145 -5.38 0.39 -6.48
N ASN A 146 -5.51 -0.22 -7.66
CA ASN A 146 -6.73 -0.91 -8.04
C ASN A 146 -7.04 -2.10 -7.11
N MET A 147 -6.02 -2.84 -6.67
CA MET A 147 -6.15 -3.97 -5.75
C MET A 147 -6.45 -3.54 -4.31
N ALA A 148 -5.99 -2.37 -3.91
CA ALA A 148 -6.25 -1.83 -2.57
C ALA A 148 -7.74 -1.48 -2.35
N GLY A 149 -8.49 -1.30 -3.42
CA GLY A 149 -9.86 -0.80 -3.41
C GLY A 149 -9.85 0.74 -3.36
N LYS A 150 -10.38 1.33 -4.39
CA LYS A 150 -10.58 2.79 -4.45
C LYS A 150 -11.50 3.28 -3.35
#